data_33f97e509ba221b80116b8d948241ac9
#
_entry.id   33f97e509ba221b80116b8d948241ac9
#
_cell.length_a   1.000
_cell.length_b   1.000
_cell.length_c   1.000
_cell.angle_alpha   90.00
_cell.angle_beta   90.00
_cell.angle_gamma   90.00
#
_symmetry.space_group_name_H-M   'P 1'
#
loop_
_entity.id
_entity.type
_entity.pdbx_description
1 polymer ?
#
loop_
_entity_poly.entity_id
_entity_poly.type
_entity_poly.pdbx_seq_one_letter_code
_entity_poly.pdbx_strand_id
1 'polypeptide(L)'
;MRFSKLVFCTITLALALGSGHGRAQAPEKKQLTLGVGGKTALYYLPLTICERLGYFKEQGLDVTINDFRGGAQSLQALVGGSVDVVTGAYEHTIRMQAKGQDIRAVIELGRFPGIVVGLRKGQAASYRSAADLKGMKIGVSAPGSSTNFFVMYLMAKVGLKPTDASYIGVGIGPSAVAAMKKGDIDALSNLDPMMTKLEQDGDIAVVADSRTEAGTRAIFGGSNPAAVLYVKRDFIDRNPSTVQALVNALYKTLKWLEQATPTEIAAAVPEEYFLGDKALYITAVAANKPVYSLTGVIPAAGMQSAADMLLAFDEELKGAKVDLAQTFDDRFVRNAASGK
;
A
#
# COMPACT_ATOMS: atom_id res chain seq x y z
N MET A 1 25.98 31.52 84.07
CA MET A 1 26.14 30.30 83.26
C MET A 1 24.85 30.10 82.46
N ARG A 2 24.89 30.43 81.17
CA ARG A 2 23.74 30.23 80.25
C ARG A 2 24.20 29.27 79.16
N PHE A 3 23.60 28.07 79.09
CA PHE A 3 23.82 27.08 78.09
C PHE A 3 22.94 27.43 76.84
N SER A 4 23.61 27.72 75.71
CA SER A 4 22.99 27.90 74.47
C SER A 4 22.78 26.53 73.78
N LYS A 5 21.52 26.17 73.48
CA LYS A 5 21.18 24.94 72.70
C LYS A 5 21.21 25.26 71.20
N LEU A 6 22.18 24.68 70.45
CA LEU A 6 22.21 24.67 69.03
C LEU A 6 21.19 23.62 68.50
N VAL A 7 20.22 24.07 67.73
CA VAL A 7 19.30 23.20 67.03
C VAL A 7 19.89 22.97 65.64
N PHE A 8 20.29 21.74 65.33
CA PHE A 8 20.69 21.30 64.01
C PHE A 8 19.42 21.01 63.17
N CYS A 9 19.15 21.82 62.15
CA CYS A 9 18.08 21.59 61.17
C CYS A 9 18.66 20.79 60.01
N THR A 10 18.40 19.48 59.99
CA THR A 10 18.74 18.59 58.87
C THR A 10 17.70 18.77 57.74
N ILE A 11 18.10 19.44 56.67
CA ILE A 11 17.30 19.54 55.43
C ILE A 11 17.50 18.25 54.64
N THR A 12 16.48 17.39 54.67
CA THR A 12 16.43 16.19 53.82
C THR A 12 16.01 16.61 52.40
N LEU A 13 16.96 16.67 51.50
CA LEU A 13 16.71 16.91 50.06
C LEU A 13 16.16 15.62 49.44
N ALA A 14 14.84 15.51 49.28
CA ALA A 14 14.20 14.42 48.57
C ALA A 14 14.44 14.59 47.04
N LEU A 15 15.40 13.83 46.46
CA LEU A 15 15.52 13.67 45.05
C LEU A 15 14.28 12.91 44.53
N ALA A 16 13.32 13.62 43.98
CA ALA A 16 12.25 13.04 43.18
C ALA A 16 12.88 12.54 41.86
N LEU A 17 13.24 11.26 41.81
CA LEU A 17 13.51 10.53 40.56
C LEU A 17 12.18 10.45 39.79
N GLY A 18 11.89 11.48 39.04
CA GLY A 18 10.82 11.46 38.04
C GLY A 18 11.16 10.41 36.97
N SER A 19 10.50 9.26 37.10
CA SER A 19 10.45 8.27 36.02
C SER A 19 9.86 8.94 34.79
N GLY A 20 10.73 9.48 33.95
CA GLY A 20 10.36 10.02 32.64
C GLY A 20 9.85 8.89 31.74
N HIS A 21 8.58 8.54 31.93
CA HIS A 21 7.86 7.84 30.86
C HIS A 21 7.86 8.81 29.70
N GLY A 22 8.66 8.52 28.68
CA GLY A 22 8.68 9.31 27.44
C GLY A 22 7.25 9.42 26.91
N ARG A 23 6.58 10.54 27.22
CA ARG A 23 5.31 10.86 26.58
C ARG A 23 5.60 10.92 25.09
N ALA A 24 4.96 10.05 24.33
CA ALA A 24 4.96 10.17 22.88
C ALA A 24 4.64 11.64 22.53
N GLN A 25 5.51 12.27 21.75
CA GLN A 25 5.34 13.68 21.39
C GLN A 25 4.03 13.82 20.61
N ALA A 26 3.21 14.82 20.97
CA ALA A 26 1.94 15.04 20.29
C ALA A 26 2.18 15.33 18.78
N PRO A 27 1.30 14.84 17.88
CA PRO A 27 1.40 15.13 16.46
C PRO A 27 1.43 16.64 16.18
N GLU A 28 2.35 17.11 15.32
CA GLU A 28 2.47 18.51 14.92
C GLU A 28 1.26 18.93 14.06
N LYS A 29 0.80 18.04 13.20
CA LYS A 29 -0.41 18.21 12.37
C LYS A 29 -1.40 17.10 12.70
N LYS A 30 -2.50 17.44 13.37
CA LYS A 30 -3.53 16.48 13.79
C LYS A 30 -4.57 16.20 12.69
N GLN A 31 -4.94 17.22 11.93
CA GLN A 31 -5.88 17.09 10.81
C GLN A 31 -5.11 16.82 9.52
N LEU A 32 -5.40 15.68 8.90
CA LEU A 32 -4.68 15.18 7.74
C LEU A 32 -5.64 14.81 6.61
N THR A 33 -5.20 15.06 5.38
CA THR A 33 -5.80 14.51 4.18
C THR A 33 -4.95 13.35 3.67
N LEU A 34 -5.57 12.17 3.53
CA LEU A 34 -4.92 10.95 3.05
C LEU A 34 -5.53 10.53 1.71
N GLY A 35 -4.71 10.39 0.68
CA GLY A 35 -5.13 9.90 -0.63
C GLY A 35 -5.01 8.38 -0.73
N VAL A 36 -5.95 7.75 -1.42
CA VAL A 36 -5.91 6.32 -1.76
C VAL A 36 -6.47 6.12 -3.16
N GLY A 37 -5.94 5.15 -3.90
CA GLY A 37 -6.40 4.89 -5.26
C GLY A 37 -7.29 3.65 -5.35
N GLY A 38 -8.55 3.76 -4.93
CA GLY A 38 -9.53 2.67 -4.86
C GLY A 38 -9.58 2.02 -3.48
N LYS A 39 -10.18 2.72 -2.53
CA LYS A 39 -10.27 2.33 -1.10
C LYS A 39 -10.88 0.94 -0.88
N THR A 40 -11.76 0.50 -1.78
CA THR A 40 -12.43 -0.81 -1.69
C THR A 40 -11.54 -2.00 -2.06
N ALA A 41 -10.35 -1.77 -2.64
CA ALA A 41 -9.41 -2.83 -2.96
C ALA A 41 -8.84 -3.48 -1.69
N LEU A 42 -8.72 -4.80 -1.68
CA LEU A 42 -8.04 -5.52 -0.59
C LEU A 42 -6.57 -5.11 -0.44
N TYR A 43 -5.96 -4.59 -1.49
CA TYR A 43 -4.63 -3.97 -1.47
C TYR A 43 -4.50 -2.86 -0.41
N TYR A 44 -5.58 -2.09 -0.18
CA TYR A 44 -5.64 -0.99 0.79
C TYR A 44 -6.46 -1.32 2.04
N LEU A 45 -6.80 -2.59 2.25
CA LEU A 45 -7.58 -3.01 3.41
C LEU A 45 -6.98 -2.53 4.76
N PRO A 46 -5.64 -2.52 4.97
CA PRO A 46 -5.08 -1.97 6.21
C PRO A 46 -5.51 -0.53 6.50
N LEU A 47 -5.67 0.34 5.48
CA LEU A 47 -6.16 1.69 5.67
C LEU A 47 -7.61 1.70 6.17
N THR A 48 -8.49 0.92 5.54
CA THR A 48 -9.90 0.83 5.92
C THR A 48 -10.07 0.28 7.34
N ILE A 49 -9.34 -0.77 7.69
CA ILE A 49 -9.39 -1.34 9.05
C ILE A 49 -8.88 -0.33 10.09
N CYS A 50 -7.78 0.37 9.80
CA CYS A 50 -7.23 1.41 10.67
C CYS A 50 -8.26 2.51 10.97
N GLU A 51 -8.95 2.99 9.94
CA GLU A 51 -10.03 3.97 10.06
C GLU A 51 -11.21 3.43 10.86
N ARG A 52 -11.70 2.23 10.52
CA ARG A 52 -12.90 1.63 11.11
C ARG A 52 -12.73 1.25 12.57
N LEU A 53 -11.54 0.79 12.96
CA LEU A 53 -11.21 0.46 14.34
C LEU A 53 -10.77 1.68 15.17
N GLY A 54 -10.71 2.87 14.55
CA GLY A 54 -10.41 4.13 15.25
C GLY A 54 -8.94 4.32 15.61
N TYR A 55 -8.02 3.55 15.05
CA TYR A 55 -6.60 3.59 15.44
C TYR A 55 -5.92 4.92 15.12
N PHE A 56 -6.36 5.65 14.08
CA PHE A 56 -5.90 7.03 13.85
C PHE A 56 -6.29 7.95 15.01
N LYS A 57 -7.52 7.85 15.50
CA LYS A 57 -8.02 8.66 16.62
C LYS A 57 -7.29 8.35 17.91
N GLU A 58 -6.97 7.08 18.16
CA GLU A 58 -6.15 6.67 19.31
C GLU A 58 -4.77 7.33 19.31
N GLN A 59 -4.22 7.62 18.14
CA GLN A 59 -2.95 8.33 17.97
C GLN A 59 -3.12 9.87 17.93
N GLY A 60 -4.31 10.38 18.21
CA GLY A 60 -4.62 11.81 18.22
C GLY A 60 -4.73 12.43 16.82
N LEU A 61 -4.96 11.63 15.79
CA LEU A 61 -5.09 12.06 14.40
C LEU A 61 -6.55 12.08 13.94
N ASP A 62 -6.92 13.13 13.22
CA ASP A 62 -8.17 13.27 12.48
C ASP A 62 -7.86 13.18 10.98
N VAL A 63 -8.14 12.02 10.38
CA VAL A 63 -7.73 11.69 9.00
C VAL A 63 -8.95 11.68 8.09
N THR A 64 -8.96 12.60 7.12
CA THR A 64 -9.93 12.60 6.02
C THR A 64 -9.35 11.81 4.85
N ILE A 65 -10.04 10.73 4.43
CA ILE A 65 -9.59 9.88 3.34
C ILE A 65 -10.25 10.31 2.04
N ASN A 66 -9.44 10.67 1.04
CA ASN A 66 -9.84 11.00 -0.32
C ASN A 66 -9.60 9.79 -1.23
N ASP A 67 -10.68 9.20 -1.75
CA ASP A 67 -10.61 8.05 -2.65
C ASP A 67 -10.55 8.49 -4.12
N PHE A 68 -9.50 8.06 -4.81
CA PHE A 68 -9.26 8.30 -6.24
C PHE A 68 -9.51 7.01 -7.03
N ARG A 69 -9.71 7.13 -8.35
CA ARG A 69 -9.98 5.96 -9.21
C ARG A 69 -8.81 4.98 -9.32
N GLY A 70 -7.57 5.43 -9.03
CA GLY A 70 -6.37 4.59 -9.06
C GLY A 70 -5.15 5.27 -8.46
N GLY A 71 -4.11 4.49 -8.18
CA GLY A 71 -2.91 4.95 -7.46
C GLY A 71 -2.15 6.10 -8.14
N ALA A 72 -2.16 6.17 -9.47
CA ALA A 72 -1.53 7.29 -10.18
C ALA A 72 -2.18 8.63 -9.85
N GLN A 73 -3.51 8.66 -9.67
CA GLN A 73 -4.23 9.89 -9.35
C GLN A 73 -4.00 10.32 -7.90
N SER A 74 -3.94 9.36 -6.94
CA SER A 74 -3.59 9.68 -5.55
C SER A 74 -2.15 10.19 -5.42
N LEU A 75 -1.20 9.62 -6.20
CA LEU A 75 0.16 10.13 -6.28
C LEU A 75 0.20 11.56 -6.81
N GLN A 76 -0.54 11.86 -7.90
CA GLN A 76 -0.63 13.22 -8.45
C GLN A 76 -1.20 14.21 -7.43
N ALA A 77 -2.20 13.80 -6.64
CA ALA A 77 -2.75 14.62 -5.56
C ALA A 77 -1.71 14.95 -4.48
N LEU A 78 -0.84 13.99 -4.12
CA LEU A 78 0.28 14.23 -3.19
C LEU A 78 1.29 15.20 -3.80
N VAL A 79 1.72 14.97 -5.04
CA VAL A 79 2.69 15.84 -5.73
C VAL A 79 2.16 17.25 -5.82
N GLY A 80 0.88 17.41 -6.19
CA GLY A 80 0.17 18.69 -6.28
C GLY A 80 -0.18 19.35 -4.93
N GLY A 81 0.00 18.63 -3.79
CA GLY A 81 -0.29 19.15 -2.45
C GLY A 81 -1.77 19.15 -2.07
N SER A 82 -2.63 18.44 -2.81
CA SER A 82 -4.06 18.30 -2.50
C SER A 82 -4.31 17.30 -1.37
N VAL A 83 -3.34 16.43 -1.08
CA VAL A 83 -3.33 15.53 0.07
C VAL A 83 -1.97 15.58 0.75
N ASP A 84 -1.95 15.29 2.05
CA ASP A 84 -0.74 15.32 2.88
C ASP A 84 0.08 14.04 2.75
N VAL A 85 -0.61 12.90 2.71
CA VAL A 85 -0.02 11.56 2.69
C VAL A 85 -0.83 10.65 1.76
N VAL A 86 -0.25 9.53 1.32
CA VAL A 86 -0.94 8.57 0.44
C VAL A 86 -0.66 7.15 0.89
N THR A 87 -1.71 6.32 0.97
CA THR A 87 -1.52 4.88 0.84
C THR A 87 -1.50 4.53 -0.64
N GLY A 88 -0.37 4.05 -1.11
CA GLY A 88 -0.13 3.80 -2.54
C GLY A 88 0.89 2.70 -2.75
N ALA A 89 1.47 2.65 -3.93
CA ALA A 89 2.39 1.61 -4.30
C ALA A 89 3.86 2.04 -4.12
N TYR A 90 4.70 1.11 -3.64
CA TYR A 90 6.09 1.39 -3.34
C TYR A 90 6.89 1.86 -4.56
N GLU A 91 6.69 1.26 -5.73
CA GLU A 91 7.39 1.64 -6.96
C GLU A 91 7.16 3.10 -7.38
N HIS A 92 6.10 3.74 -6.87
CA HIS A 92 5.90 5.18 -7.04
C HIS A 92 7.02 6.00 -6.41
N THR A 93 7.57 5.59 -5.25
CA THR A 93 8.67 6.31 -4.60
C THR A 93 9.94 6.26 -5.44
N ILE A 94 10.24 5.10 -6.02
CA ILE A 94 11.38 4.90 -6.93
C ILE A 94 11.24 5.81 -8.16
N ARG A 95 10.07 5.76 -8.80
CA ARG A 95 9.79 6.53 -10.02
C ARG A 95 9.80 8.03 -9.77
N MET A 96 9.31 8.47 -8.61
CA MET A 96 9.33 9.89 -8.26
C MET A 96 10.72 10.38 -7.93
N GLN A 97 11.56 9.58 -7.25
CA GLN A 97 12.95 9.93 -7.01
C GLN A 97 13.71 10.12 -8.33
N ALA A 98 13.50 9.24 -9.32
CA ALA A 98 14.08 9.40 -10.65
C ALA A 98 13.69 10.73 -11.33
N LYS A 99 12.53 11.29 -10.95
CA LYS A 99 12.02 12.60 -11.41
C LYS A 99 12.41 13.77 -10.50
N GLY A 100 13.32 13.55 -9.56
CA GLY A 100 13.78 14.58 -8.61
C GLY A 100 12.76 14.93 -7.51
N GLN A 101 11.76 14.08 -7.29
CA GLN A 101 10.75 14.24 -6.22
C GLN A 101 11.09 13.33 -5.05
N ASP A 102 11.49 13.88 -3.90
CA ASP A 102 11.81 13.09 -2.70
C ASP A 102 10.52 12.68 -1.96
N ILE A 103 9.96 11.53 -2.38
CA ILE A 103 8.82 10.87 -1.76
C ILE A 103 9.31 9.56 -1.16
N ARG A 104 9.00 9.32 0.12
CA ARG A 104 9.48 8.16 0.86
C ARG A 104 8.33 7.34 1.42
N ALA A 105 8.42 6.03 1.29
CA ALA A 105 7.61 5.12 2.07
C ALA A 105 8.06 5.16 3.54
N VAL A 106 7.14 4.98 4.49
CA VAL A 106 7.42 5.00 5.93
C VAL A 106 6.94 3.74 6.66
N ILE A 107 6.09 2.94 6.00
CA ILE A 107 5.66 1.60 6.43
C ILE A 107 5.19 0.81 5.22
N GLU A 108 5.55 -0.49 5.16
CA GLU A 108 4.99 -1.46 4.24
C GLU A 108 3.65 -1.99 4.78
N LEU A 109 2.62 -1.97 3.95
CA LEU A 109 1.30 -2.52 4.27
C LEU A 109 1.07 -3.86 3.57
N GLY A 110 1.61 -4.01 2.36
CA GLY A 110 1.53 -5.22 1.55
C GLY A 110 2.89 -5.64 1.01
N ARG A 111 3.29 -6.89 1.28
CA ARG A 111 4.56 -7.48 0.87
C ARG A 111 4.53 -8.15 -0.51
N PHE A 112 3.32 -8.35 -1.06
CA PHE A 112 3.07 -8.86 -2.41
C PHE A 112 2.12 -7.92 -3.14
N PRO A 113 2.19 -7.84 -4.50
CA PRO A 113 1.33 -6.95 -5.27
C PRO A 113 -0.16 -7.27 -5.14
N GLY A 114 -0.54 -8.56 -4.96
CA GLY A 114 -1.94 -8.96 -4.93
C GLY A 114 -2.70 -8.69 -6.23
N ILE A 115 -1.96 -8.35 -7.30
CA ILE A 115 -2.50 -8.05 -8.62
C ILE A 115 -2.72 -9.36 -9.39
N VAL A 116 -3.85 -9.43 -10.06
CA VAL A 116 -4.23 -10.55 -10.94
C VAL A 116 -4.42 -10.02 -12.34
N VAL A 117 -3.92 -10.76 -13.34
CA VAL A 117 -4.26 -10.53 -14.77
C VAL A 117 -5.20 -11.63 -15.21
N GLY A 118 -6.40 -11.24 -15.64
CA GLY A 118 -7.43 -12.11 -16.18
C GLY A 118 -7.75 -11.74 -17.63
N LEU A 119 -7.81 -12.74 -18.50
CA LEU A 119 -8.31 -12.59 -19.85
C LEU A 119 -9.81 -12.80 -19.89
N ARG A 120 -10.53 -12.05 -20.70
CA ARG A 120 -11.94 -12.34 -20.99
C ARG A 120 -12.08 -13.77 -21.49
N LYS A 121 -13.09 -14.48 -21.02
CA LYS A 121 -13.29 -15.92 -21.26
C LYS A 121 -13.08 -16.34 -22.74
N GLY A 122 -13.57 -15.55 -23.68
CA GLY A 122 -13.41 -15.83 -25.13
C GLY A 122 -11.97 -15.72 -25.66
N GLN A 123 -11.07 -15.04 -24.93
CA GLN A 123 -9.66 -14.86 -25.30
C GLN A 123 -8.75 -15.96 -24.72
N ALA A 124 -9.20 -16.63 -23.65
CA ALA A 124 -8.36 -17.56 -22.90
C ALA A 124 -7.92 -18.79 -23.71
N ALA A 125 -8.74 -19.27 -24.62
CA ALA A 125 -8.44 -20.48 -25.43
C ALA A 125 -7.22 -20.31 -26.33
N SER A 126 -6.94 -19.09 -26.81
CA SER A 126 -5.80 -18.77 -27.69
C SER A 126 -4.54 -18.37 -26.92
N TYR A 127 -4.65 -18.06 -25.62
CA TYR A 127 -3.53 -17.57 -24.83
C TYR A 127 -2.50 -18.68 -24.56
N ARG A 128 -1.23 -18.36 -24.79
CA ARG A 128 -0.07 -19.23 -24.53
C ARG A 128 0.96 -18.58 -23.62
N SER A 129 1.12 -17.26 -23.73
CA SER A 129 2.10 -16.48 -22.97
C SER A 129 1.74 -15.00 -22.97
N ALA A 130 2.49 -14.19 -22.20
CA ALA A 130 2.33 -12.73 -22.20
C ALA A 130 2.56 -12.09 -23.59
N ALA A 131 3.14 -12.80 -24.57
CA ALA A 131 3.26 -12.31 -25.94
C ALA A 131 1.88 -12.12 -26.61
N ASP A 132 0.89 -12.89 -26.19
CA ASP A 132 -0.47 -12.82 -26.73
C ASP A 132 -1.27 -11.59 -26.23
N LEU A 133 -0.70 -10.84 -25.28
CA LEU A 133 -1.28 -9.56 -24.85
C LEU A 133 -1.07 -8.44 -25.88
N LYS A 134 -0.25 -8.68 -26.91
CA LYS A 134 -0.03 -7.71 -27.99
C LYS A 134 -1.32 -7.35 -28.70
N GLY A 135 -1.57 -6.05 -28.87
CA GLY A 135 -2.76 -5.51 -29.52
C GLY A 135 -4.03 -5.49 -28.65
N MET A 136 -4.01 -6.08 -27.45
CA MET A 136 -5.17 -6.13 -26.58
C MET A 136 -5.48 -4.76 -25.93
N LYS A 137 -6.78 -4.56 -25.66
CA LYS A 137 -7.28 -3.51 -24.78
C LYS A 137 -7.25 -4.04 -23.35
N ILE A 138 -6.31 -3.58 -22.54
CA ILE A 138 -6.09 -4.05 -21.18
C ILE A 138 -6.65 -3.04 -20.19
N GLY A 139 -7.65 -3.44 -19.43
CA GLY A 139 -8.18 -2.65 -18.31
C GLY A 139 -7.16 -2.61 -17.17
N VAL A 140 -6.96 -1.43 -16.61
CA VAL A 140 -6.12 -1.18 -15.43
C VAL A 140 -6.85 -0.22 -14.50
N SER A 141 -6.46 -0.12 -13.24
CA SER A 141 -7.11 0.85 -12.33
C SER A 141 -6.98 2.29 -12.89
N ALA A 142 -5.78 2.68 -13.26
CA ALA A 142 -5.48 3.87 -14.05
C ALA A 142 -4.13 3.68 -14.77
N PRO A 143 -3.91 4.26 -15.96
CA PRO A 143 -2.58 4.32 -16.56
C PRO A 143 -1.57 4.98 -15.59
N GLY A 144 -0.39 4.34 -15.41
CA GLY A 144 0.62 4.77 -14.45
C GLY A 144 0.42 4.30 -13.00
N SER A 145 -0.60 3.47 -12.73
CA SER A 145 -0.77 2.76 -11.45
C SER A 145 -0.08 1.41 -11.47
N SER A 146 0.11 0.77 -10.29
CA SER A 146 0.73 -0.56 -10.15
C SER A 146 0.11 -1.62 -11.05
N THR A 147 -1.21 -1.61 -11.21
CA THR A 147 -1.93 -2.54 -12.09
C THR A 147 -1.50 -2.40 -13.55
N ASN A 148 -1.13 -1.19 -13.98
CA ASN A 148 -0.57 -0.95 -15.30
C ASN A 148 0.90 -1.40 -15.37
N PHE A 149 1.71 -1.04 -14.37
CA PHE A 149 3.13 -1.44 -14.34
C PHE A 149 3.29 -2.95 -14.30
N PHE A 150 2.43 -3.64 -13.56
CA PHE A 150 2.44 -5.10 -13.46
C PHE A 150 2.28 -5.78 -14.85
N VAL A 151 1.27 -5.39 -15.61
CA VAL A 151 1.06 -5.98 -16.94
C VAL A 151 2.14 -5.55 -17.94
N MET A 152 2.63 -4.30 -17.85
CA MET A 152 3.76 -3.85 -18.68
C MET A 152 5.02 -4.67 -18.40
N TYR A 153 5.29 -5.02 -17.15
CA TYR A 153 6.39 -5.89 -16.77
C TYR A 153 6.24 -7.30 -17.34
N LEU A 154 5.05 -7.91 -17.25
CA LEU A 154 4.79 -9.22 -17.87
C LEU A 154 5.07 -9.20 -19.38
N MET A 155 4.66 -8.13 -20.07
CA MET A 155 4.92 -7.94 -21.50
C MET A 155 6.41 -7.74 -21.79
N ALA A 156 7.11 -6.96 -20.98
CA ALA A 156 8.55 -6.72 -21.12
C ALA A 156 9.37 -8.01 -20.99
N LYS A 157 8.98 -8.93 -20.09
CA LYS A 157 9.64 -10.24 -19.93
C LYS A 157 9.64 -11.09 -21.21
N VAL A 158 8.73 -10.83 -22.13
CA VAL A 158 8.64 -11.52 -23.44
C VAL A 158 9.04 -10.62 -24.61
N GLY A 159 9.70 -9.49 -24.33
CA GLY A 159 10.26 -8.58 -25.34
C GLY A 159 9.25 -7.61 -25.97
N LEU A 160 8.04 -7.51 -25.44
CA LEU A 160 7.05 -6.52 -25.87
C LEU A 160 7.32 -5.15 -25.23
N LYS A 161 6.95 -4.11 -25.94
CA LYS A 161 7.00 -2.72 -25.47
C LYS A 161 5.67 -2.34 -24.79
N PRO A 162 5.67 -1.35 -23.88
CA PRO A 162 4.42 -0.81 -23.34
C PRO A 162 3.42 -0.39 -24.41
N THR A 163 3.89 0.13 -25.54
CA THR A 163 3.06 0.58 -26.67
C THR A 163 2.46 -0.56 -27.51
N ASP A 164 2.82 -1.81 -27.25
CA ASP A 164 2.28 -2.98 -27.97
C ASP A 164 0.86 -3.35 -27.50
N ALA A 165 0.31 -2.72 -26.46
CA ALA A 165 -1.07 -2.86 -26.03
C ALA A 165 -1.69 -1.50 -25.69
N SER A 166 -3.03 -1.45 -25.55
CA SER A 166 -3.75 -0.25 -25.12
C SER A 166 -4.20 -0.39 -23.66
N TYR A 167 -3.96 0.61 -22.82
CA TYR A 167 -4.35 0.58 -21.42
C TYR A 167 -5.55 1.49 -21.15
N ILE A 168 -6.64 0.89 -20.66
CA ILE A 168 -7.91 1.56 -20.39
C ILE A 168 -8.07 1.71 -18.87
N GLY A 169 -8.18 2.94 -18.39
CA GLY A 169 -8.45 3.22 -16.98
C GLY A 169 -9.90 2.89 -16.61
N VAL A 170 -10.12 1.73 -16.02
CA VAL A 170 -11.47 1.25 -15.62
C VAL A 170 -11.79 1.45 -14.15
N GLY A 171 -10.81 1.95 -13.36
CA GLY A 171 -10.93 2.09 -11.91
C GLY A 171 -10.84 0.75 -11.17
N ILE A 172 -11.33 0.76 -9.92
CA ILE A 172 -11.42 -0.41 -9.04
C ILE A 172 -12.89 -0.57 -8.62
N GLY A 173 -13.41 -1.82 -8.65
CA GLY A 173 -14.78 -2.12 -8.26
C GLY A 173 -15.76 -2.28 -9.42
N PRO A 174 -17.04 -1.86 -9.28
CA PRO A 174 -18.11 -2.20 -10.23
C PRO A 174 -17.87 -1.76 -11.67
N SER A 175 -17.16 -0.63 -11.89
CA SER A 175 -16.86 -0.13 -13.24
C SER A 175 -15.92 -1.06 -14.00
N ALA A 176 -14.92 -1.64 -13.32
CA ALA A 176 -14.00 -2.61 -13.92
C ALA A 176 -14.73 -3.94 -14.26
N VAL A 177 -15.60 -4.40 -13.36
CA VAL A 177 -16.46 -5.57 -13.60
C VAL A 177 -17.34 -5.36 -14.83
N ALA A 178 -17.98 -4.19 -14.91
CA ALA A 178 -18.85 -3.86 -16.04
C ALA A 178 -18.07 -3.80 -17.38
N ALA A 179 -16.88 -3.19 -17.39
CA ALA A 179 -16.05 -3.10 -18.60
C ALA A 179 -15.66 -4.49 -19.12
N MET A 180 -15.31 -5.43 -18.23
CA MET A 180 -14.98 -6.81 -18.60
C MET A 180 -16.21 -7.54 -19.16
N LYS A 181 -17.35 -7.50 -18.45
CA LYS A 181 -18.58 -8.20 -18.86
C LYS A 181 -19.16 -7.68 -20.18
N LYS A 182 -19.04 -6.37 -20.47
CA LYS A 182 -19.46 -5.77 -21.73
C LYS A 182 -18.50 -6.05 -22.90
N GLY A 183 -17.27 -6.51 -22.61
CA GLY A 183 -16.26 -6.70 -23.65
C GLY A 183 -15.60 -5.41 -24.12
N ASP A 184 -15.65 -4.34 -23.33
CA ASP A 184 -14.97 -3.08 -23.60
C ASP A 184 -13.43 -3.25 -23.53
N ILE A 185 -12.98 -4.27 -22.79
CA ILE A 185 -11.60 -4.68 -22.60
C ILE A 185 -11.43 -6.18 -22.86
N ASP A 186 -10.24 -6.59 -23.31
CA ASP A 186 -9.89 -7.98 -23.62
C ASP A 186 -9.25 -8.69 -22.42
N ALA A 187 -8.51 -7.93 -21.61
CA ALA A 187 -7.85 -8.37 -20.40
C ALA A 187 -8.03 -7.33 -19.29
N LEU A 188 -7.87 -7.75 -18.04
CA LEU A 188 -7.93 -6.88 -16.88
C LEU A 188 -6.75 -7.20 -15.95
N SER A 189 -5.93 -6.20 -15.64
CA SER A 189 -4.93 -6.24 -14.59
C SER A 189 -5.46 -5.43 -13.42
N ASN A 190 -5.88 -6.10 -12.35
CA ASN A 190 -6.53 -5.41 -11.24
C ASN A 190 -6.45 -6.22 -9.93
N LEU A 191 -7.21 -5.81 -8.93
CA LEU A 191 -7.12 -6.21 -7.53
C LEU A 191 -8.42 -6.87 -7.06
N ASP A 192 -8.36 -7.62 -5.96
CA ASP A 192 -9.54 -8.14 -5.28
C ASP A 192 -10.29 -7.02 -4.50
N PRO A 193 -11.60 -7.21 -4.27
CA PRO A 193 -12.40 -8.44 -4.45
C PRO A 193 -12.95 -8.67 -5.86
N MET A 194 -12.83 -7.70 -6.79
CA MET A 194 -13.46 -7.81 -8.10
C MET A 194 -12.84 -8.91 -8.99
N MET A 195 -11.53 -9.20 -8.86
CA MET A 195 -10.88 -10.26 -9.62
C MET A 195 -11.43 -11.62 -9.21
N THR A 196 -11.57 -11.88 -7.90
CA THR A 196 -12.23 -13.08 -7.38
C THR A 196 -13.67 -13.19 -7.90
N LYS A 197 -14.42 -12.08 -7.95
CA LYS A 197 -15.78 -12.09 -8.48
C LYS A 197 -15.82 -12.50 -9.96
N LEU A 198 -15.02 -11.88 -10.81
CA LEU A 198 -14.97 -12.20 -12.23
C LEU A 198 -14.49 -13.63 -12.50
N GLU A 199 -13.58 -14.13 -11.67
CA GLU A 199 -13.09 -15.51 -11.73
C GLU A 199 -14.20 -16.51 -11.36
N GLN A 200 -14.91 -16.29 -10.25
CA GLN A 200 -16.02 -17.16 -9.81
C GLN A 200 -17.21 -17.10 -10.74
N ASP A 201 -17.53 -15.93 -11.30
CA ASP A 201 -18.58 -15.77 -12.31
C ASP A 201 -18.20 -16.44 -13.65
N GLY A 202 -16.94 -16.85 -13.82
CA GLY A 202 -16.43 -17.45 -15.07
C GLY A 202 -16.30 -16.43 -16.21
N ASP A 203 -16.21 -15.15 -15.91
CA ASP A 203 -16.04 -14.07 -16.92
C ASP A 203 -14.59 -13.95 -17.38
N ILE A 204 -13.63 -14.36 -16.55
CA ILE A 204 -12.20 -14.32 -16.84
C ILE A 204 -11.53 -15.68 -16.64
N ALA A 205 -10.40 -15.86 -17.34
CA ALA A 205 -9.40 -16.88 -17.02
C ALA A 205 -8.14 -16.16 -16.50
N VAL A 206 -7.68 -16.54 -15.33
CA VAL A 206 -6.48 -15.98 -14.70
C VAL A 206 -5.23 -16.47 -15.42
N VAL A 207 -4.35 -15.54 -15.81
CA VAL A 207 -3.09 -15.83 -16.52
C VAL A 207 -1.85 -15.37 -15.75
N ALA A 208 -2.00 -14.49 -14.77
CA ALA A 208 -0.96 -14.15 -13.82
C ALA A 208 -1.61 -13.79 -12.48
N ASP A 209 -1.03 -14.28 -11.38
CA ASP A 209 -1.57 -14.10 -10.03
C ASP A 209 -0.43 -13.86 -9.02
N SER A 210 -0.41 -12.70 -8.40
CA SER A 210 0.56 -12.32 -7.37
C SER A 210 -0.04 -12.22 -5.96
N ARG A 211 -1.21 -12.82 -5.71
CA ARG A 211 -1.86 -12.87 -4.39
C ARG A 211 -1.10 -13.76 -3.39
N THR A 212 -0.21 -14.62 -3.87
CA THR A 212 0.56 -15.55 -3.04
C THR A 212 2.07 -15.31 -3.20
N GLU A 213 2.84 -15.78 -2.23
CA GLU A 213 4.30 -15.75 -2.31
C GLU A 213 4.82 -16.54 -3.52
N ALA A 214 4.25 -17.72 -3.75
CA ALA A 214 4.64 -18.58 -4.88
C ALA A 214 4.35 -17.88 -6.22
N GLY A 215 3.17 -17.28 -6.37
CA GLY A 215 2.80 -16.52 -7.58
C GLY A 215 3.67 -15.28 -7.78
N THR A 216 3.94 -14.53 -6.70
CA THR A 216 4.85 -13.37 -6.74
C THR A 216 6.26 -13.80 -7.15
N ARG A 217 6.78 -14.87 -6.55
CA ARG A 217 8.10 -15.41 -6.88
C ARG A 217 8.20 -15.90 -8.34
N ALA A 218 7.16 -16.53 -8.86
CA ALA A 218 7.11 -16.97 -10.26
C ALA A 218 7.19 -15.78 -11.25
N ILE A 219 6.63 -14.63 -10.88
CA ILE A 219 6.61 -13.44 -11.72
C ILE A 219 7.91 -12.62 -11.56
N PHE A 220 8.33 -12.36 -10.32
CA PHE A 220 9.42 -11.42 -10.00
C PHE A 220 10.74 -12.10 -9.60
N GLY A 221 10.77 -13.41 -9.41
CA GLY A 221 11.93 -14.15 -8.90
C GLY A 221 12.12 -14.06 -7.38
N GLY A 222 11.38 -13.20 -6.69
CA GLY A 222 11.48 -12.96 -5.25
C GLY A 222 10.29 -12.17 -4.70
N SER A 223 10.49 -11.51 -3.55
CA SER A 223 9.51 -10.58 -3.00
C SER A 223 9.41 -9.33 -3.88
N ASN A 224 8.23 -8.73 -3.94
CA ASN A 224 8.01 -7.43 -4.58
C ASN A 224 7.06 -6.64 -3.68
N PRO A 225 7.57 -5.65 -2.91
CA PRO A 225 6.76 -4.85 -2.01
C PRO A 225 5.70 -4.08 -2.79
N ALA A 226 4.57 -3.86 -2.14
CA ALA A 226 3.40 -3.35 -2.82
C ALA A 226 2.80 -2.14 -2.09
N ALA A 227 1.72 -2.34 -1.32
CA ALA A 227 1.09 -1.25 -0.61
C ALA A 227 2.00 -0.68 0.48
N VAL A 228 2.11 0.64 0.51
CA VAL A 228 2.86 1.40 1.52
C VAL A 228 2.09 2.66 1.91
N LEU A 229 2.44 3.26 3.05
CA LEU A 229 2.20 4.68 3.29
C LEU A 229 3.43 5.44 2.81
N TYR A 230 3.26 6.43 1.93
CA TYR A 230 4.34 7.31 1.51
C TYR A 230 3.98 8.79 1.65
N VAL A 231 4.99 9.60 1.86
CA VAL A 231 4.91 11.03 2.12
C VAL A 231 6.05 11.77 1.43
N LYS A 232 5.91 13.09 1.25
CA LYS A 232 7.03 13.93 0.82
C LYS A 232 8.06 14.05 1.94
N ARG A 233 9.34 14.12 1.61
CA ARG A 233 10.44 14.28 2.56
C ARG A 233 10.27 15.53 3.44
N ASP A 234 9.88 16.64 2.85
CA ASP A 234 9.65 17.88 3.58
C ASP A 234 8.50 17.79 4.59
N PHE A 235 7.50 16.92 4.34
CA PHE A 235 6.44 16.62 5.31
C PHE A 235 7.01 15.83 6.51
N ILE A 236 7.88 14.85 6.24
CA ILE A 236 8.58 14.09 7.31
C ILE A 236 9.36 15.03 8.20
N ASP A 237 10.13 15.94 7.61
CA ASP A 237 11.03 16.85 8.34
C ASP A 237 10.26 17.85 9.23
N ARG A 238 9.09 18.29 8.76
CA ARG A 238 8.25 19.25 9.50
C ARG A 238 7.29 18.60 10.50
N ASN A 239 6.96 17.33 10.31
CA ASN A 239 5.90 16.65 11.07
C ASN A 239 6.31 15.22 11.50
N PRO A 240 7.49 15.02 12.11
CA PRO A 240 7.98 13.68 12.44
C PRO A 240 7.09 12.93 13.42
N SER A 241 6.51 13.60 14.44
CA SER A 241 5.60 12.94 15.38
C SER A 241 4.26 12.59 14.75
N THR A 242 3.79 13.38 13.78
CA THR A 242 2.60 13.07 12.98
C THR A 242 2.82 11.82 12.14
N VAL A 243 3.97 11.71 11.47
CA VAL A 243 4.34 10.51 10.69
C VAL A 243 4.47 9.29 11.60
N GLN A 244 5.09 9.43 12.78
CA GLN A 244 5.16 8.35 13.77
C GLN A 244 3.78 7.89 14.21
N ALA A 245 2.85 8.81 14.49
CA ALA A 245 1.49 8.51 14.88
C ALA A 245 0.72 7.74 13.77
N LEU A 246 0.88 8.15 12.49
CA LEU A 246 0.32 7.43 11.35
C LEU A 246 0.86 6.00 11.26
N VAL A 247 2.18 5.85 11.40
CA VAL A 247 2.84 4.54 11.34
C VAL A 247 2.43 3.66 12.52
N ASN A 248 2.33 4.21 13.73
CA ASN A 248 1.85 3.46 14.90
C ASN A 248 0.43 2.90 14.68
N ALA A 249 -0.49 3.73 14.16
CA ALA A 249 -1.86 3.32 13.86
C ALA A 249 -1.90 2.18 12.83
N LEU A 250 -1.16 2.33 11.72
CA LEU A 250 -1.10 1.32 10.66
C LEU A 250 -0.35 0.05 11.11
N TYR A 251 0.72 0.17 11.89
CA TYR A 251 1.41 -0.99 12.45
C TYR A 251 0.50 -1.79 13.39
N LYS A 252 -0.24 -1.10 14.28
CA LYS A 252 -1.28 -1.74 15.11
C LYS A 252 -2.31 -2.47 14.25
N THR A 253 -2.70 -1.88 13.12
CA THR A 253 -3.62 -2.50 12.17
C THR A 253 -3.05 -3.77 11.57
N LEU A 254 -1.78 -3.77 11.15
CA LEU A 254 -1.12 -4.97 10.63
C LEU A 254 -1.12 -6.10 11.66
N LYS A 255 -0.86 -5.78 12.94
CA LYS A 255 -0.92 -6.77 14.04
C LYS A 255 -2.33 -7.30 14.29
N TRP A 256 -3.35 -6.48 14.14
CA TRP A 256 -4.73 -6.94 14.20
C TRP A 256 -5.07 -7.86 13.01
N LEU A 257 -4.70 -7.47 11.77
CA LEU A 257 -4.93 -8.28 10.57
C LEU A 257 -4.22 -9.65 10.62
N GLU A 258 -3.04 -9.72 11.24
CA GLU A 258 -2.31 -10.97 11.44
C GLU A 258 -3.14 -12.00 12.23
N GLN A 259 -3.89 -11.55 13.25
CA GLN A 259 -4.68 -12.39 14.15
C GLN A 259 -6.12 -12.60 13.66
N ALA A 260 -6.71 -11.60 13.03
CA ALA A 260 -8.12 -11.62 12.64
C ALA A 260 -8.44 -12.70 11.59
N THR A 261 -9.59 -13.35 11.77
CA THR A 261 -10.16 -14.26 10.77
C THR A 261 -10.74 -13.47 9.58
N PRO A 262 -10.87 -14.08 8.39
CA PRO A 262 -11.54 -13.43 7.25
C PRO A 262 -12.95 -12.95 7.56
N THR A 263 -13.68 -13.64 8.43
CA THR A 263 -15.03 -13.25 8.86
C THR A 263 -15.02 -12.00 9.74
N GLU A 264 -14.07 -11.89 10.68
CA GLU A 264 -13.89 -10.71 11.52
C GLU A 264 -13.45 -9.51 10.68
N ILE A 265 -12.57 -9.72 9.71
CA ILE A 265 -12.17 -8.67 8.76
C ILE A 265 -13.38 -8.18 7.96
N ALA A 266 -14.21 -9.09 7.44
CA ALA A 266 -15.42 -8.72 6.71
C ALA A 266 -16.45 -8.00 7.60
N ALA A 267 -16.51 -8.29 8.89
CA ALA A 267 -17.38 -7.59 9.84
C ALA A 267 -16.90 -6.15 10.14
N ALA A 268 -15.63 -5.87 9.95
CA ALA A 268 -15.03 -4.56 10.23
C ALA A 268 -15.10 -3.57 9.06
N VAL A 269 -15.47 -4.01 7.85
CA VAL A 269 -15.56 -3.16 6.66
C VAL A 269 -17.01 -2.83 6.29
N PRO A 270 -17.27 -1.73 5.55
CA PRO A 270 -18.60 -1.37 5.06
C PRO A 270 -19.16 -2.39 4.06
N GLU A 271 -20.50 -2.53 3.99
CA GLU A 271 -21.18 -3.48 3.09
C GLU A 271 -20.92 -3.22 1.61
N GLU A 272 -20.73 -1.96 1.21
CA GLU A 272 -20.42 -1.60 -0.17
C GLU A 272 -19.14 -2.25 -0.70
N TYR A 273 -18.27 -2.76 0.18
CA TYR A 273 -17.04 -3.47 -0.21
C TYR A 273 -17.32 -4.89 -0.71
N PHE A 274 -18.47 -5.46 -0.38
CA PHE A 274 -18.79 -6.86 -0.68
C PHE A 274 -19.16 -7.10 -2.15
N LEU A 275 -19.34 -6.07 -2.96
CA LEU A 275 -19.85 -6.18 -4.34
C LEU A 275 -21.19 -6.95 -4.41
N GLY A 276 -22.01 -6.84 -3.35
CA GLY A 276 -23.27 -7.53 -3.20
C GLY A 276 -23.20 -8.98 -2.70
N ASP A 277 -21.98 -9.51 -2.41
CA ASP A 277 -21.78 -10.88 -1.94
C ASP A 277 -20.73 -10.94 -0.81
N LYS A 278 -21.20 -11.06 0.42
CA LYS A 278 -20.34 -11.15 1.61
C LYS A 278 -19.51 -12.44 1.64
N ALA A 279 -20.06 -13.56 1.16
CA ALA A 279 -19.35 -14.84 1.17
C ALA A 279 -18.16 -14.81 0.18
N LEU A 280 -18.37 -14.23 -1.00
CA LEU A 280 -17.33 -13.94 -1.97
C LEU A 280 -16.24 -13.04 -1.37
N TYR A 281 -16.64 -11.96 -0.67
CA TYR A 281 -15.68 -11.05 -0.03
C TYR A 281 -14.82 -11.78 1.02
N ILE A 282 -15.42 -12.64 1.86
CA ILE A 282 -14.69 -13.45 2.84
C ILE A 282 -13.68 -14.37 2.13
N THR A 283 -14.07 -14.99 1.01
CA THR A 283 -13.19 -15.84 0.19
C THR A 283 -12.02 -15.02 -0.36
N ALA A 284 -12.29 -13.84 -0.92
CA ALA A 284 -11.25 -12.94 -1.42
C ALA A 284 -10.30 -12.47 -0.32
N VAL A 285 -10.81 -12.12 0.86
CA VAL A 285 -9.99 -11.77 2.05
C VAL A 285 -9.10 -12.93 2.45
N ALA A 286 -9.64 -14.17 2.51
CA ALA A 286 -8.84 -15.36 2.85
C ALA A 286 -7.67 -15.56 1.88
N ALA A 287 -7.91 -15.41 0.58
CA ALA A 287 -6.87 -15.51 -0.44
C ALA A 287 -5.81 -14.40 -0.36
N ASN A 288 -6.22 -13.19 0.05
CA ASN A 288 -5.34 -12.02 0.12
C ASN A 288 -4.66 -11.83 1.50
N LYS A 289 -5.09 -12.52 2.55
CA LYS A 289 -4.50 -12.35 3.89
C LYS A 289 -2.97 -12.48 3.90
N PRO A 290 -2.33 -13.41 3.14
CA PRO A 290 -0.87 -13.51 3.06
C PRO A 290 -0.18 -12.30 2.43
N VAL A 291 -0.92 -11.43 1.73
CA VAL A 291 -0.38 -10.21 1.10
C VAL A 291 0.07 -9.19 2.14
N TYR A 292 -0.58 -9.13 3.31
CA TYR A 292 -0.29 -8.08 4.29
C TYR A 292 1.07 -8.28 4.96
N SER A 293 1.78 -7.16 5.18
CA SER A 293 3.09 -7.17 5.80
C SER A 293 2.99 -7.58 7.27
N LEU A 294 3.89 -8.47 7.71
CA LEU A 294 3.96 -8.89 9.11
C LEU A 294 4.83 -7.96 9.96
N THR A 295 5.74 -7.22 9.33
CA THR A 295 6.74 -6.38 10.00
C THR A 295 6.60 -4.90 9.71
N GLY A 296 5.94 -4.52 8.63
CA GLY A 296 5.89 -3.16 8.12
C GLY A 296 7.20 -2.67 7.47
N VAL A 297 8.24 -3.52 7.41
CA VAL A 297 9.57 -3.18 6.87
C VAL A 297 9.72 -3.75 5.46
N ILE A 298 10.17 -2.91 4.53
CA ILE A 298 10.49 -3.35 3.16
C ILE A 298 11.90 -3.96 3.17
N PRO A 299 12.07 -5.24 2.78
CA PRO A 299 13.38 -5.84 2.63
C PRO A 299 14.18 -5.22 1.48
N ALA A 300 15.51 -5.08 1.62
CA ALA A 300 16.37 -4.54 0.57
C ALA A 300 16.22 -5.29 -0.77
N ALA A 301 16.11 -6.62 -0.73
CA ALA A 301 15.87 -7.42 -1.93
C ALA A 301 14.52 -7.09 -2.59
N GLY A 302 13.52 -6.71 -1.81
CA GLY A 302 12.22 -6.26 -2.33
C GLY A 302 12.33 -4.89 -3.01
N MET A 303 13.07 -3.95 -2.41
CA MET A 303 13.32 -2.65 -3.03
C MET A 303 13.99 -2.80 -4.39
N GLN A 304 15.02 -3.69 -4.48
CA GLN A 304 15.70 -3.99 -5.74
C GLN A 304 14.75 -4.63 -6.76
N SER A 305 13.93 -5.60 -6.35
CA SER A 305 12.94 -6.24 -7.22
C SER A 305 11.96 -5.23 -7.85
N ALA A 306 11.48 -4.27 -7.04
CA ALA A 306 10.61 -3.21 -7.55
C ALA A 306 11.32 -2.26 -8.53
N ALA A 307 12.58 -1.96 -8.30
CA ALA A 307 13.40 -1.18 -9.23
C ALA A 307 13.63 -1.94 -10.54
N ASP A 308 14.00 -3.22 -10.46
CA ASP A 308 14.23 -4.08 -11.64
C ASP A 308 12.94 -4.23 -12.48
N MET A 309 11.78 -4.34 -11.82
CA MET A 309 10.49 -4.33 -12.49
C MET A 309 10.29 -3.07 -13.33
N LEU A 310 10.53 -1.89 -12.75
CA LEU A 310 10.37 -0.62 -13.46
C LEU A 310 11.38 -0.49 -14.61
N LEU A 311 12.65 -0.84 -14.38
CA LEU A 311 13.72 -0.77 -15.37
C LEU A 311 13.46 -1.66 -16.60
N ALA A 312 12.63 -2.69 -16.45
CA ALA A 312 12.31 -3.59 -17.56
C ALA A 312 11.49 -2.90 -18.68
N PHE A 313 10.70 -1.87 -18.35
CA PHE A 313 9.79 -1.23 -19.31
C PHE A 313 9.79 0.31 -19.28
N ASP A 314 10.27 0.95 -18.20
CA ASP A 314 10.22 2.41 -18.04
C ASP A 314 11.53 3.04 -18.54
N GLU A 315 11.51 3.54 -19.78
CA GLU A 315 12.66 4.19 -20.41
C GLU A 315 13.11 5.45 -19.66
N GLU A 316 12.21 6.13 -18.94
CA GLU A 316 12.54 7.32 -18.15
C GLU A 316 13.46 6.98 -16.95
N LEU A 317 13.40 5.74 -16.46
CA LEU A 317 14.30 5.28 -15.40
C LEU A 317 15.66 4.83 -15.92
N LYS A 318 15.79 4.46 -17.20
CA LYS A 318 17.05 4.07 -17.78
C LYS A 318 18.03 5.24 -17.76
N GLY A 319 19.09 5.12 -16.97
CA GLY A 319 20.07 6.18 -16.77
C GLY A 319 19.79 7.13 -15.61
N ALA A 320 18.65 7.04 -14.95
CA ALA A 320 18.38 7.76 -13.72
C ALA A 320 19.18 7.13 -12.55
N LYS A 321 19.79 7.98 -11.72
CA LYS A 321 20.44 7.53 -10.47
C LYS A 321 19.38 7.54 -9.36
N VAL A 322 18.88 6.36 -9.00
CA VAL A 322 17.96 6.19 -7.88
C VAL A 322 18.72 5.55 -6.71
N ASP A 323 18.72 6.23 -5.58
CA ASP A 323 19.22 5.66 -4.31
C ASP A 323 18.05 5.00 -3.59
N LEU A 324 17.96 3.67 -3.68
CA LEU A 324 16.87 2.89 -3.07
C LEU A 324 16.79 3.09 -1.56
N ALA A 325 17.90 3.36 -0.87
CA ALA A 325 17.90 3.65 0.57
C ALA A 325 17.14 4.94 0.92
N GLN A 326 16.97 5.86 -0.04
CA GLN A 326 16.21 7.09 0.14
C GLN A 326 14.72 6.93 -0.19
N THR A 327 14.28 5.78 -0.71
CA THR A 327 12.88 5.54 -1.07
C THR A 327 12.05 5.03 0.11
N PHE A 328 12.70 4.62 1.20
CA PHE A 328 12.06 4.09 2.41
C PHE A 328 12.75 4.60 3.67
N ASP A 329 11.98 5.23 4.56
CA ASP A 329 12.44 5.67 5.88
C ASP A 329 11.88 4.72 6.96
N ASP A 330 12.63 3.69 7.30
CA ASP A 330 12.19 2.61 8.18
C ASP A 330 12.24 2.95 9.68
N ARG A 331 12.79 4.11 10.07
CA ARG A 331 12.91 4.51 11.49
C ARG A 331 11.56 4.53 12.20
N PHE A 332 10.50 4.97 11.51
CA PHE A 332 9.17 5.07 12.10
C PHE A 332 8.56 3.70 12.42
N VAL A 333 8.67 2.76 11.48
CA VAL A 333 8.14 1.40 11.70
C VAL A 333 8.99 0.63 12.72
N ARG A 334 10.30 0.86 12.78
CA ARG A 334 11.16 0.29 13.82
C ARG A 334 10.80 0.81 15.21
N ASN A 335 10.49 2.10 15.34
CA ASN A 335 9.99 2.69 16.59
C ASN A 335 8.64 2.07 16.98
N ALA A 336 7.68 1.98 16.06
CA ALA A 336 6.38 1.36 16.31
C ALA A 336 6.52 -0.10 16.79
N ALA A 337 7.42 -0.88 16.17
CA ALA A 337 7.68 -2.26 16.54
C ALA A 337 8.35 -2.41 17.92
N SER A 338 9.11 -1.41 18.37
CA SER A 338 9.77 -1.42 19.69
C SER A 338 8.92 -0.81 20.81
N GLY A 339 7.71 -0.33 20.50
CA GLY A 339 6.82 0.32 21.49
C GLY A 339 7.33 1.69 21.97
N LYS A 340 8.14 2.37 21.15
CA LYS A 340 8.71 3.70 21.45
C LYS A 340 7.85 4.82 20.88
#